data_e0114428abbcb12c185f9e115be624c0
#
_entry.id   e0114428abbcb12c185f9e115be624c0
#
_cell.length_a   1.000
_cell.length_b   1.000
_cell.length_c   1.000
_cell.angle_alpha   90.00
_cell.angle_beta   90.00
_cell.angle_gamma   90.00
#
_symmetry.space_group_name_H-M   'P 1'
#
loop_
_entity.id
_entity.type
_entity.pdbx_description
1 polymer ?
#
loop_
_entity_poly.entity_id
_entity_poly.type
_entity_poly.pdbx_seq_one_letter_code
_entity_poly.pdbx_strand_id
1 'polypeptide(L)'
;MQQSGLFTGIIPPVSTIFTADGQFDKPGTAALIDDLIKAGVDGLFFLGSGGEFSQLSAEERKTIARFAIDHVDRRVPVLIGTGGTNARETIELSQHAQQAGADGIVVINPYYWKVSEANLIRYFEQVADSVTLPVMLYNFPALTGQDLTPALVKTLADSRSNIIGIKDTIDSVAHLRSMIHIVKGAHPRFTVLCGYDDHLFNTLLLGGDGAISRAVTLHRRFR
;
A
#
# COMPACT_ATOMS: atom_id res chain seq x y z
N MET A 1 -9.58 0.41 25.06
CA MET A 1 -9.59 -0.18 23.70
C MET A 1 -8.75 0.71 22.82
N GLN A 2 -7.68 0.19 22.20
CA GLN A 2 -6.92 0.94 21.20
C GLN A 2 -7.84 1.24 20.00
N GLN A 3 -7.87 2.47 19.52
CA GLN A 3 -8.63 2.80 18.31
C GLN A 3 -7.92 2.17 17.11
N SER A 4 -8.58 1.25 16.39
CA SER A 4 -8.05 0.65 15.17
C SER A 4 -7.92 1.68 14.06
N GLY A 5 -6.92 1.52 13.20
CA GLY A 5 -6.77 2.28 11.95
C GLY A 5 -7.92 2.00 10.96
N LEU A 6 -7.90 2.73 9.84
CA LEU A 6 -8.94 2.59 8.79
C LEU A 6 -8.78 1.26 8.02
N PHE A 7 -7.54 0.83 7.75
CA PHE A 7 -7.23 -0.42 7.06
C PHE A 7 -6.49 -1.34 8.03
N THR A 8 -7.06 -2.51 8.32
CA THR A 8 -6.53 -3.45 9.32
C THR A 8 -6.65 -4.89 8.82
N GLY A 9 -5.99 -5.82 9.49
CA GLY A 9 -6.06 -7.25 9.17
C GLY A 9 -5.11 -7.65 8.03
N ILE A 10 -5.55 -8.54 7.18
CA ILE A 10 -4.75 -9.11 6.08
C ILE A 10 -5.22 -8.55 4.75
N ILE A 11 -4.37 -7.76 4.12
CA ILE A 11 -4.61 -7.10 2.83
C ILE A 11 -3.55 -7.59 1.83
N PRO A 12 -3.78 -8.72 1.10
CA PRO A 12 -2.77 -9.25 0.20
C PRO A 12 -2.50 -8.30 -0.99
N PRO A 13 -1.22 -8.17 -1.40
CA PRO A 13 -0.88 -7.52 -2.65
C PRO A 13 -1.22 -8.47 -3.81
N VAL A 14 -2.16 -8.07 -4.66
CA VAL A 14 -2.63 -8.86 -5.79
C VAL A 14 -1.60 -8.81 -6.93
N SER A 15 -1.21 -9.98 -7.44
CA SER A 15 -0.36 -10.08 -8.62
C SER A 15 -1.14 -9.67 -9.87
N THR A 16 -0.50 -8.95 -10.79
CA THR A 16 -1.06 -8.70 -12.11
C THR A 16 -0.95 -9.98 -12.95
N ILE A 17 -2.06 -10.46 -13.48
CA ILE A 17 -2.07 -11.65 -14.33
C ILE A 17 -1.98 -11.22 -15.79
N PHE A 18 -1.08 -11.87 -16.53
CA PHE A 18 -0.87 -11.62 -17.95
C PHE A 18 -1.20 -12.87 -18.76
N THR A 19 -1.69 -12.67 -19.97
CA THR A 19 -1.83 -13.71 -20.99
C THR A 19 -0.45 -14.11 -21.53
N ALA A 20 -0.37 -15.19 -22.31
CA ALA A 20 0.89 -15.67 -22.88
C ALA A 20 1.55 -14.66 -23.84
N ASP A 21 0.78 -13.74 -24.40
CA ASP A 21 1.25 -12.64 -25.27
C ASP A 21 1.51 -11.33 -24.49
N GLY A 22 1.49 -11.39 -23.13
CA GLY A 22 1.85 -10.27 -22.26
C GLY A 22 0.76 -9.21 -22.07
N GLN A 23 -0.48 -9.48 -22.45
CA GLN A 23 -1.59 -8.58 -22.21
C GLN A 23 -2.20 -8.80 -20.82
N PHE A 24 -2.82 -7.77 -20.25
CA PHE A 24 -3.53 -7.88 -18.98
C PHE A 24 -4.68 -8.90 -19.08
N ASP A 25 -4.57 -9.98 -18.31
CA ASP A 25 -5.59 -11.05 -18.26
C ASP A 25 -6.70 -10.69 -17.27
N LYS A 26 -7.77 -10.09 -17.77
CA LYS A 26 -8.95 -9.74 -16.95
C LYS A 26 -9.64 -10.97 -16.35
N PRO A 27 -9.93 -12.05 -17.08
CA PRO A 27 -10.52 -13.27 -16.52
C PRO A 27 -9.66 -13.90 -15.40
N GLY A 28 -8.36 -14.03 -15.63
CA GLY A 28 -7.44 -14.59 -14.63
C GLY A 28 -7.35 -13.71 -13.38
N THR A 29 -7.31 -12.40 -13.55
CA THR A 29 -7.32 -11.45 -12.43
C THR A 29 -8.64 -11.49 -11.67
N ALA A 30 -9.79 -11.56 -12.36
CA ALA A 30 -11.11 -11.71 -11.74
C ALA A 30 -11.19 -12.95 -10.86
N ALA A 31 -10.75 -14.10 -11.38
CA ALA A 31 -10.74 -15.37 -10.62
C ALA A 31 -9.86 -15.27 -9.37
N LEU A 32 -8.68 -14.64 -9.46
CA LEU A 32 -7.80 -14.42 -8.32
C LEU A 32 -8.45 -13.52 -7.26
N ILE A 33 -9.09 -12.43 -7.66
CA ILE A 33 -9.82 -11.52 -6.77
C ILE A 33 -10.92 -12.28 -6.02
N ASP A 34 -11.74 -13.05 -6.75
CA ASP A 34 -12.85 -13.79 -6.16
C ASP A 34 -12.37 -14.87 -5.18
N ASP A 35 -11.29 -15.57 -5.50
CA ASP A 35 -10.66 -16.55 -4.61
C ASP A 35 -10.14 -15.89 -3.31
N LEU A 36 -9.50 -14.72 -3.40
CA LEU A 36 -9.00 -13.98 -2.23
C LEU A 36 -10.15 -13.49 -1.34
N ILE A 37 -11.18 -12.90 -1.93
CA ILE A 37 -12.36 -12.44 -1.19
C ILE A 37 -13.05 -13.63 -0.50
N LYS A 38 -13.21 -14.75 -1.21
CA LYS A 38 -13.77 -15.99 -0.64
C LYS A 38 -12.91 -16.55 0.51
N ALA A 39 -11.60 -16.33 0.48
CA ALA A 39 -10.70 -16.72 1.57
C ALA A 39 -10.87 -15.84 2.82
N GLY A 40 -11.62 -14.74 2.76
CA GLY A 40 -11.94 -13.89 3.89
C GLY A 40 -10.85 -12.85 4.20
N VAL A 41 -10.20 -12.31 3.20
CA VAL A 41 -9.23 -11.20 3.37
C VAL A 41 -9.94 -9.90 3.75
N ASP A 42 -9.25 -9.02 4.48
CA ASP A 42 -9.81 -7.77 4.99
C ASP A 42 -9.74 -6.61 3.98
N GLY A 43 -9.09 -6.81 2.84
CA GLY A 43 -8.96 -5.86 1.75
C GLY A 43 -8.04 -6.39 0.66
N LEU A 44 -7.87 -5.63 -0.42
CA LEU A 44 -6.99 -5.99 -1.54
C LEU A 44 -6.10 -4.80 -1.93
N PHE A 45 -4.82 -5.07 -2.18
CA PHE A 45 -3.87 -4.07 -2.62
C PHE A 45 -3.36 -4.39 -4.03
N PHE A 46 -3.69 -3.54 -5.01
CA PHE A 46 -3.28 -3.68 -6.40
C PHE A 46 -2.13 -2.74 -6.76
N LEU A 47 -1.37 -3.09 -7.79
CA LEU A 47 -0.28 -2.27 -8.32
C LEU A 47 0.81 -1.96 -7.28
N GLY A 48 1.06 -2.90 -6.37
CA GLY A 48 2.25 -2.92 -5.54
C GLY A 48 3.43 -3.58 -6.27
N SER A 49 4.55 -3.80 -5.55
CA SER A 49 5.75 -4.46 -6.12
C SER A 49 5.43 -5.88 -6.61
N GLY A 50 4.56 -6.62 -5.88
CA GLY A 50 4.09 -7.94 -6.32
C GLY A 50 3.12 -7.91 -7.50
N GLY A 51 2.55 -6.75 -7.81
CA GLY A 51 1.74 -6.50 -9.01
C GLY A 51 2.55 -5.92 -10.17
N GLU A 52 3.87 -5.89 -10.04
CA GLU A 52 4.84 -5.47 -11.09
C GLU A 52 4.61 -4.05 -11.62
N PHE A 53 4.09 -3.14 -10.77
CA PHE A 53 3.69 -1.78 -11.17
C PHE A 53 4.78 -1.01 -11.92
N SER A 54 6.05 -1.24 -11.59
CA SER A 54 7.19 -0.54 -12.19
C SER A 54 7.51 -0.96 -13.62
N GLN A 55 6.91 -2.07 -14.09
CA GLN A 55 7.04 -2.60 -15.46
C GLN A 55 5.88 -2.13 -16.37
N LEU A 56 4.86 -1.48 -15.78
CA LEU A 56 3.64 -1.08 -16.46
C LEU A 56 3.68 0.41 -16.81
N SER A 57 3.16 0.74 -17.99
CA SER A 57 2.88 2.12 -18.35
C SER A 57 1.77 2.72 -17.47
N ALA A 58 1.67 4.04 -17.44
CA ALA A 58 0.62 4.73 -16.69
C ALA A 58 -0.79 4.31 -17.17
N GLU A 59 -0.99 4.10 -18.47
CA GLU A 59 -2.28 3.69 -19.03
C GLU A 59 -2.66 2.24 -18.66
N GLU A 60 -1.69 1.32 -18.62
CA GLU A 60 -1.92 -0.03 -18.12
C GLU A 60 -2.28 -0.01 -16.64
N ARG A 61 -1.56 0.79 -15.82
CA ARG A 61 -1.87 0.95 -14.40
C ARG A 61 -3.28 1.50 -14.19
N LYS A 62 -3.72 2.49 -14.96
CA LYS A 62 -5.09 3.01 -14.91
C LYS A 62 -6.13 1.96 -15.30
N THR A 63 -5.85 1.20 -16.36
CA THR A 63 -6.72 0.11 -16.83
C THR A 63 -6.91 -0.97 -15.76
N ILE A 64 -5.81 -1.41 -15.15
CA ILE A 64 -5.81 -2.43 -14.09
C ILE A 64 -6.54 -1.91 -12.85
N ALA A 65 -6.24 -0.66 -12.42
CA ALA A 65 -6.90 -0.05 -11.27
C ALA A 65 -8.43 0.03 -11.47
N ARG A 66 -8.90 0.51 -12.61
CA ARG A 66 -10.32 0.58 -12.94
C ARG A 66 -10.96 -0.80 -12.89
N PHE A 67 -10.37 -1.77 -13.60
CA PHE A 67 -10.88 -3.14 -13.63
C PHE A 67 -10.97 -3.75 -12.23
N ALA A 68 -9.93 -3.59 -11.41
CA ALA A 68 -9.87 -4.15 -10.06
C ALA A 68 -10.98 -3.56 -9.17
N ILE A 69 -11.15 -2.24 -9.19
CA ILE A 69 -12.19 -1.54 -8.40
C ILE A 69 -13.59 -1.98 -8.85
N ASP A 70 -13.84 -1.98 -10.16
CA ASP A 70 -15.14 -2.37 -10.73
C ASP A 70 -15.46 -3.84 -10.40
N HIS A 71 -14.46 -4.76 -10.50
CA HIS A 71 -14.69 -6.19 -10.23
C HIS A 71 -14.84 -6.50 -8.74
N VAL A 72 -14.08 -5.83 -7.87
CA VAL A 72 -14.24 -6.00 -6.42
C VAL A 72 -15.62 -5.54 -5.95
N ASP A 73 -16.19 -4.52 -6.60
CA ASP A 73 -17.56 -4.03 -6.37
C ASP A 73 -17.89 -3.85 -4.87
N ARG A 74 -17.00 -3.17 -4.15
CA ARG A 74 -17.11 -2.86 -2.71
C ARG A 74 -17.27 -4.06 -1.77
N ARG A 75 -16.97 -5.28 -2.23
CA ARG A 75 -17.02 -6.50 -1.38
C ARG A 75 -15.98 -6.44 -0.26
N VAL A 76 -14.84 -5.82 -0.52
CA VAL A 76 -13.77 -5.51 0.45
C VAL A 76 -13.12 -4.19 0.05
N PRO A 77 -12.43 -3.48 0.97
CA PRO A 77 -11.67 -2.29 0.63
C PRO A 77 -10.60 -2.54 -0.44
N VAL A 78 -10.45 -1.58 -1.37
CA VAL A 78 -9.46 -1.61 -2.46
C VAL A 78 -8.44 -0.50 -2.28
N LEU A 79 -7.18 -0.88 -2.12
CA LEU A 79 -6.03 0.00 -2.11
C LEU A 79 -5.32 -0.06 -3.47
N ILE A 80 -4.97 1.11 -4.02
CA ILE A 80 -4.26 1.20 -5.31
C ILE A 80 -2.86 1.79 -5.11
N GLY A 81 -1.84 1.08 -5.58
CA GLY A 81 -0.47 1.56 -5.65
C GLY A 81 -0.31 2.61 -6.75
N THR A 82 -0.03 3.86 -6.37
CA THR A 82 0.09 4.98 -7.30
C THR A 82 1.49 5.57 -7.36
N GLY A 83 2.38 5.18 -6.43
CA GLY A 83 3.76 5.67 -6.36
C GLY A 83 4.57 5.42 -7.64
N GLY A 84 5.57 6.25 -7.85
CA GLY A 84 6.47 6.20 -8.99
C GLY A 84 7.73 7.00 -8.75
N THR A 85 8.53 7.20 -9.81
CA THR A 85 9.80 7.92 -9.73
C THR A 85 9.64 9.45 -9.70
N ASN A 86 8.47 9.97 -10.05
CA ASN A 86 8.21 11.41 -10.09
C ASN A 86 6.80 11.76 -9.57
N ALA A 87 6.68 12.97 -8.98
CA ALA A 87 5.44 13.42 -8.35
C ALA A 87 4.29 13.61 -9.36
N ARG A 88 4.57 14.08 -10.58
CA ARG A 88 3.54 14.38 -11.60
C ARG A 88 2.73 13.12 -11.94
N GLU A 89 3.41 12.03 -12.28
CA GLU A 89 2.77 10.76 -12.61
C GLU A 89 2.07 10.15 -11.39
N THR A 90 2.72 10.23 -10.21
CA THR A 90 2.11 9.76 -8.96
C THR A 90 0.80 10.50 -8.65
N ILE A 91 0.76 11.82 -8.82
CA ILE A 91 -0.45 12.63 -8.65
C ILE A 91 -1.53 12.23 -9.66
N GLU A 92 -1.16 12.10 -10.93
CA GLU A 92 -2.10 11.69 -11.99
C GLU A 92 -2.74 10.34 -11.70
N LEU A 93 -1.93 9.35 -11.32
CA LEU A 93 -2.42 8.02 -10.96
C LEU A 93 -3.27 8.04 -9.69
N SER A 94 -2.92 8.87 -8.70
CA SER A 94 -3.68 9.03 -7.46
C SER A 94 -5.06 9.64 -7.72
N GLN A 95 -5.13 10.67 -8.55
CA GLN A 95 -6.39 11.29 -8.97
C GLN A 95 -7.25 10.32 -9.78
N HIS A 96 -6.63 9.53 -10.66
CA HIS A 96 -7.34 8.49 -11.39
C HIS A 96 -7.91 7.42 -10.45
N ALA A 97 -7.13 6.94 -9.47
CA ALA A 97 -7.60 5.98 -8.47
C ALA A 97 -8.80 6.52 -7.68
N GLN A 98 -8.75 7.80 -7.28
CA GLN A 98 -9.87 8.48 -6.62
C GLN A 98 -11.12 8.54 -7.51
N GLN A 99 -10.99 8.95 -8.77
CA GLN A 99 -12.09 9.01 -9.72
C GLN A 99 -12.66 7.64 -10.05
N ALA A 100 -11.83 6.60 -10.00
CA ALA A 100 -12.24 5.21 -10.18
C ALA A 100 -12.99 4.64 -8.98
N GLY A 101 -12.91 5.27 -7.80
CA GLY A 101 -13.61 4.83 -6.59
C GLY A 101 -12.80 3.93 -5.67
N ALA A 102 -11.46 4.02 -5.67
CA ALA A 102 -10.61 3.36 -4.68
C ALA A 102 -10.94 3.83 -3.26
N ASP A 103 -10.74 2.96 -2.27
CA ASP A 103 -10.91 3.30 -0.85
C ASP A 103 -9.68 3.99 -0.25
N GLY A 104 -8.51 3.83 -0.88
CA GLY A 104 -7.27 4.49 -0.51
C GLY A 104 -6.17 4.27 -1.54
N ILE A 105 -5.10 5.02 -1.38
CA ILE A 105 -3.89 4.86 -2.21
C ILE A 105 -2.69 4.47 -1.35
N VAL A 106 -1.76 3.72 -1.95
CA VAL A 106 -0.49 3.34 -1.33
C VAL A 106 0.64 3.92 -2.15
N VAL A 107 1.46 4.77 -1.53
CA VAL A 107 2.47 5.57 -2.22
C VAL A 107 3.85 5.18 -1.75
N ILE A 108 4.62 4.53 -2.63
CA ILE A 108 6.05 4.27 -2.39
C ILE A 108 6.86 5.55 -2.63
N ASN A 109 7.94 5.73 -1.87
CA ASN A 109 8.86 6.84 -2.13
C ASN A 109 9.53 6.69 -3.52
N PRO A 110 9.97 7.82 -4.14
CA PRO A 110 10.73 7.75 -5.37
C PRO A 110 11.94 6.81 -5.23
N TYR A 111 12.19 6.04 -6.26
CA TYR A 111 13.26 5.05 -6.34
C TYR A 111 14.19 5.36 -7.53
N TYR A 112 15.30 4.61 -7.65
CA TYR A 112 16.40 4.82 -8.58
C TYR A 112 17.37 5.93 -8.10
N TRP A 113 16.89 7.16 -7.84
CA TRP A 113 17.69 8.22 -7.23
C TRP A 113 17.27 8.46 -5.78
N LYS A 114 18.25 8.52 -4.87
CA LYS A 114 17.99 8.99 -3.51
C LYS A 114 17.72 10.49 -3.53
N VAL A 115 16.71 10.90 -2.81
CA VAL A 115 16.33 12.31 -2.64
C VAL A 115 16.55 12.75 -1.19
N SER A 116 16.73 14.05 -0.96
CA SER A 116 16.83 14.57 0.41
C SER A 116 15.50 14.36 1.17
N GLU A 117 15.59 14.31 2.50
CA GLU A 117 14.42 14.18 3.36
C GLU A 117 13.39 15.30 3.10
N ALA A 118 13.86 16.54 2.92
CA ALA A 118 12.98 17.67 2.57
C ALA A 118 12.25 17.45 1.23
N ASN A 119 12.87 16.81 0.26
CA ASN A 119 12.23 16.48 -1.02
C ASN A 119 11.27 15.28 -0.87
N LEU A 120 11.54 14.31 0.01
CA LEU A 120 10.60 13.24 0.35
C LEU A 120 9.33 13.82 1.01
N ILE A 121 9.49 14.71 1.98
CA ILE A 121 8.35 15.39 2.62
C ILE A 121 7.54 16.10 1.56
N ARG A 122 8.15 16.93 0.74
CA ARG A 122 7.46 17.66 -0.34
C ARG A 122 6.74 16.72 -1.32
N TYR A 123 7.37 15.61 -1.70
CA TYR A 123 6.75 14.61 -2.59
C TYR A 123 5.46 14.04 -2.01
N PHE A 124 5.51 13.55 -0.77
CA PHE A 124 4.33 12.96 -0.14
C PHE A 124 3.25 14.00 0.16
N GLU A 125 3.62 15.21 0.56
CA GLU A 125 2.67 16.31 0.78
C GLU A 125 1.95 16.69 -0.52
N GLN A 126 2.67 16.86 -1.64
CA GLN A 126 2.07 17.15 -2.95
C GLN A 126 1.09 16.06 -3.39
N VAL A 127 1.41 14.79 -3.15
CA VAL A 127 0.52 13.67 -3.46
C VAL A 127 -0.71 13.72 -2.54
N ALA A 128 -0.53 13.89 -1.24
CA ALA A 128 -1.62 13.97 -0.28
C ALA A 128 -2.56 15.16 -0.56
N ASP A 129 -2.01 16.32 -0.93
CA ASP A 129 -2.78 17.51 -1.29
C ASP A 129 -3.58 17.37 -2.60
N SER A 130 -3.21 16.41 -3.46
CA SER A 130 -3.84 16.21 -4.78
C SER A 130 -5.13 15.37 -4.74
N VAL A 131 -5.42 14.72 -3.61
CA VAL A 131 -6.56 13.82 -3.42
C VAL A 131 -7.21 14.00 -2.05
N THR A 132 -8.46 13.56 -1.92
CA THR A 132 -9.14 13.48 -0.62
C THR A 132 -9.12 12.06 -0.04
N LEU A 133 -8.64 11.09 -0.81
CA LEU A 133 -8.50 9.70 -0.38
C LEU A 133 -7.52 9.56 0.79
N PRO A 134 -7.72 8.55 1.64
CA PRO A 134 -6.70 8.07 2.56
C PRO A 134 -5.42 7.67 1.82
N VAL A 135 -4.28 8.17 2.32
CA VAL A 135 -2.94 7.90 1.78
C VAL A 135 -2.18 7.02 2.76
N MET A 136 -1.75 5.86 2.31
CA MET A 136 -0.79 5.03 3.02
C MET A 136 0.60 5.19 2.41
N LEU A 137 1.58 5.47 3.23
CA LEU A 137 2.98 5.45 2.82
C LEU A 137 3.42 4.01 2.55
N TYR A 138 4.39 3.84 1.67
CA TYR A 138 4.98 2.53 1.43
C TYR A 138 6.50 2.61 1.57
N ASN A 139 7.03 1.99 2.63
CA ASN A 139 8.44 1.85 2.89
C ASN A 139 8.95 0.50 2.41
N PHE A 140 9.91 0.49 1.50
CA PHE A 140 10.60 -0.72 1.05
C PHE A 140 12.06 -0.41 0.68
N PRO A 141 12.93 -0.15 1.66
CA PRO A 141 14.29 0.32 1.42
C PRO A 141 15.14 -0.66 0.61
N ALA A 142 14.87 -1.96 0.65
CA ALA A 142 15.57 -2.95 -0.17
C ALA A 142 15.35 -2.74 -1.69
N LEU A 143 14.22 -2.15 -2.11
CA LEU A 143 13.92 -1.84 -3.52
C LEU A 143 14.11 -0.37 -3.85
N THR A 144 13.84 0.54 -2.92
CA THR A 144 13.94 1.98 -3.17
C THR A 144 15.32 2.56 -2.85
N GLY A 145 16.13 1.81 -2.09
CA GLY A 145 17.44 2.28 -1.63
C GLY A 145 17.35 3.38 -0.55
N GLN A 146 16.15 3.74 -0.08
CA GLN A 146 15.95 4.80 0.91
C GLN A 146 14.83 4.44 1.88
N ASP A 147 15.12 4.55 3.17
CA ASP A 147 14.20 4.28 4.27
C ASP A 147 13.30 5.48 4.57
N LEU A 148 12.04 5.20 4.92
CA LEU A 148 11.13 6.14 5.56
C LEU A 148 11.22 5.96 7.07
N THR A 149 12.09 6.74 7.71
CA THR A 149 12.32 6.63 9.15
C THR A 149 11.05 6.95 9.95
N PRO A 150 10.89 6.40 11.17
CA PRO A 150 9.74 6.74 12.03
C PRO A 150 9.58 8.24 12.29
N ALA A 151 10.68 8.99 12.38
CA ALA A 151 10.65 10.44 12.55
C ALA A 151 10.07 11.15 11.32
N LEU A 152 10.52 10.75 10.11
CA LEU A 152 9.99 11.27 8.85
C LEU A 152 8.50 10.95 8.70
N VAL A 153 8.09 9.71 8.98
CA VAL A 153 6.69 9.28 8.89
C VAL A 153 5.82 10.07 9.88
N LYS A 154 6.31 10.30 11.11
CA LYS A 154 5.62 11.16 12.06
C LYS A 154 5.44 12.58 11.54
N THR A 155 6.50 13.19 10.98
CA THR A 155 6.41 14.53 10.36
C THR A 155 5.34 14.59 9.28
N LEU A 156 5.26 13.57 8.43
CA LEU A 156 4.22 13.49 7.38
C LEU A 156 2.81 13.33 7.97
N ALA A 157 2.64 12.48 8.98
CA ALA A 157 1.36 12.31 9.66
C ALA A 157 0.91 13.58 10.41
N ASP A 158 1.86 14.35 10.96
CA ASP A 158 1.59 15.65 11.59
C ASP A 158 1.15 16.70 10.55
N SER A 159 1.68 16.63 9.33
CA SER A 159 1.48 17.65 8.30
C SER A 159 0.21 17.49 7.48
N ARG A 160 -0.29 16.26 7.30
CA ARG A 160 -1.46 15.95 6.43
C ARG A 160 -2.36 14.89 7.06
N SER A 161 -3.59 15.27 7.34
CA SER A 161 -4.57 14.41 8.03
C SER A 161 -5.03 13.21 7.21
N ASN A 162 -4.87 13.25 5.90
CA ASN A 162 -5.17 12.13 5.01
C ASN A 162 -4.00 11.15 4.83
N ILE A 163 -2.81 11.45 5.36
CA ILE A 163 -1.73 10.47 5.51
C ILE A 163 -2.03 9.64 6.77
N ILE A 164 -2.62 8.47 6.57
CA ILE A 164 -3.27 7.71 7.64
C ILE A 164 -2.56 6.41 8.02
N GLY A 165 -1.51 6.04 7.34
CA GLY A 165 -0.86 4.76 7.62
C GLY A 165 0.40 4.51 6.80
N ILE A 166 1.02 3.38 7.09
CA ILE A 166 2.22 2.90 6.38
C ILE A 166 2.14 1.39 6.16
N LYS A 167 2.52 0.95 4.96
CA LYS A 167 3.00 -0.40 4.69
C LYS A 167 4.52 -0.40 4.89
N ASP A 168 5.00 -1.09 5.90
CA ASP A 168 6.41 -1.09 6.29
C ASP A 168 7.07 -2.44 5.93
N THR A 169 7.80 -2.47 4.80
CA THR A 169 8.46 -3.66 4.29
C THR A 169 9.95 -3.58 4.63
N ILE A 170 10.26 -3.81 5.90
CA ILE A 170 11.61 -3.81 6.45
C ILE A 170 11.82 -5.04 7.33
N ASP A 171 12.97 -5.71 7.19
CA ASP A 171 13.32 -6.87 8.00
C ASP A 171 13.95 -6.43 9.32
N SER A 172 13.12 -5.80 10.18
CA SER A 172 13.54 -5.30 11.49
C SER A 172 12.37 -5.11 12.44
N VAL A 173 12.26 -5.98 13.42
CA VAL A 173 11.30 -5.81 14.54
C VAL A 173 11.57 -4.53 15.32
N ALA A 174 12.84 -4.11 15.44
CA ALA A 174 13.18 -2.86 16.13
C ALA A 174 12.64 -1.64 15.39
N HIS A 175 12.68 -1.64 14.04
CA HIS A 175 12.10 -0.57 13.22
C HIS A 175 10.58 -0.53 13.38
N LEU A 176 9.90 -1.68 13.22
CA LEU A 176 8.44 -1.79 13.40
C LEU A 176 8.01 -1.29 14.79
N ARG A 177 8.72 -1.70 15.84
CA ARG A 177 8.47 -1.20 17.21
C ARG A 177 8.60 0.32 17.30
N SER A 178 9.64 0.89 16.70
CA SER A 178 9.86 2.34 16.70
C SER A 178 8.77 3.06 15.90
N MET A 179 8.37 2.53 14.74
CA MET A 179 7.27 3.05 13.93
C MET A 179 5.96 3.11 14.73
N ILE A 180 5.59 1.98 15.37
CA ILE A 180 4.38 1.90 16.19
C ILE A 180 4.48 2.85 17.38
N HIS A 181 5.59 2.84 18.13
CA HIS A 181 5.73 3.64 19.34
C HIS A 181 5.73 5.15 19.04
N ILE A 182 6.47 5.59 18.02
CA ILE A 182 6.64 6.99 17.69
C ILE A 182 5.42 7.55 16.95
N VAL A 183 4.94 6.83 15.92
CA VAL A 183 3.88 7.36 15.05
C VAL A 183 2.50 7.08 15.64
N LYS A 184 2.16 5.82 15.97
CA LYS A 184 0.86 5.53 16.61
C LYS A 184 0.76 6.11 18.02
N GLY A 185 1.87 6.28 18.73
CA GLY A 185 1.88 6.97 20.03
C GLY A 185 1.38 8.41 19.93
N ALA A 186 1.71 9.11 18.83
CA ALA A 186 1.23 10.47 18.53
C ALA A 186 -0.13 10.47 17.80
N HIS A 187 -0.38 9.49 16.94
CA HIS A 187 -1.58 9.34 16.10
C HIS A 187 -2.20 7.95 16.31
N PRO A 188 -3.02 7.72 17.36
CA PRO A 188 -3.50 6.38 17.72
C PRO A 188 -4.27 5.63 16.63
N ARG A 189 -4.84 6.35 15.66
CA ARG A 189 -5.53 5.77 14.49
C ARG A 189 -4.64 5.59 13.26
N PHE A 190 -3.35 5.92 13.35
CA PHE A 190 -2.42 5.68 12.25
C PHE A 190 -2.21 4.18 12.05
N THR A 191 -2.45 3.69 10.84
CA THR A 191 -2.34 2.27 10.49
C THR A 191 -0.88 1.88 10.26
N VAL A 192 -0.40 0.83 10.93
CA VAL A 192 0.92 0.23 10.67
C VAL A 192 0.74 -1.21 10.24
N LEU A 193 1.02 -1.50 8.97
CA LEU A 193 0.96 -2.85 8.39
C LEU A 193 2.37 -3.30 8.01
N CYS A 194 2.79 -4.50 8.43
CA CYS A 194 4.06 -5.05 7.95
C CYS A 194 3.95 -5.56 6.52
N GLY A 195 5.07 -5.53 5.80
CA GLY A 195 5.14 -6.03 4.44
C GLY A 195 5.75 -7.44 4.31
N TYR A 196 6.41 -7.94 5.36
CA TYR A 196 6.94 -9.30 5.45
C TYR A 196 6.03 -10.18 6.30
N ASP A 197 5.75 -11.40 5.82
CA ASP A 197 4.81 -12.34 6.45
C ASP A 197 5.24 -12.78 7.85
N ASP A 198 6.52 -13.03 8.03
CA ASP A 198 7.14 -13.46 9.29
C ASP A 198 7.15 -12.38 10.38
N HIS A 199 6.88 -11.14 10.02
CA HIS A 199 6.71 -10.04 10.98
C HIS A 199 5.27 -9.80 11.45
N LEU A 200 4.26 -10.49 10.89
CA LEU A 200 2.86 -10.27 11.26
C LEU A 200 2.62 -10.44 12.77
N PHE A 201 3.08 -11.54 13.35
CA PHE A 201 2.89 -11.81 14.76
C PHE A 201 3.51 -10.72 15.64
N ASN A 202 4.76 -10.34 15.36
CA ASN A 202 5.45 -9.29 16.09
C ASN A 202 4.75 -7.92 15.92
N THR A 203 4.27 -7.62 14.72
CA THR A 203 3.54 -6.37 14.44
C THR A 203 2.28 -6.25 15.29
N LEU A 204 1.48 -7.33 15.37
CA LEU A 204 0.27 -7.36 16.20
C LEU A 204 0.57 -7.26 17.67
N LEU A 205 1.57 -7.99 18.20
CA LEU A 205 1.99 -7.90 19.59
C LEU A 205 2.46 -6.52 20.01
N LEU A 206 3.10 -5.80 19.10
CA LEU A 206 3.58 -4.42 19.33
C LEU A 206 2.47 -3.37 19.21
N GLY A 207 1.27 -3.75 18.79
CA GLY A 207 0.12 -2.85 18.62
C GLY A 207 -0.05 -2.28 17.21
N GLY A 208 0.55 -2.91 16.20
CA GLY A 208 0.25 -2.65 14.79
C GLY A 208 -1.07 -3.28 14.35
N ASP A 209 -1.44 -3.10 13.10
CA ASP A 209 -2.82 -3.30 12.64
C ASP A 209 -2.98 -4.49 11.68
N GLY A 210 -1.90 -5.18 11.29
CA GLY A 210 -1.97 -6.32 10.37
C GLY A 210 -0.82 -6.35 9.36
N ALA A 211 -1.10 -6.86 8.15
CA ALA A 211 -0.08 -7.01 7.10
C ALA A 211 -0.63 -6.78 5.69
N ILE A 212 0.24 -6.23 4.84
CA ILE A 212 0.14 -6.32 3.39
C ILE A 212 1.20 -7.31 2.92
N SER A 213 0.88 -8.60 2.93
CA SER A 213 1.83 -9.69 2.79
C SER A 213 1.43 -10.69 1.70
N ARG A 214 2.43 -11.42 1.14
CA ARG A 214 2.24 -12.27 -0.06
C ARG A 214 1.82 -13.70 0.24
N ALA A 215 1.99 -14.21 1.47
CA ALA A 215 1.73 -15.62 1.80
C ALA A 215 0.29 -16.03 1.47
N VAL A 216 -0.68 -15.16 1.71
CA VAL A 216 -2.10 -15.44 1.42
C VAL A 216 -2.36 -15.61 -0.07
N THR A 217 -1.59 -14.92 -0.93
CA THR A 217 -1.71 -15.05 -2.40
C THR A 217 -1.12 -16.36 -2.90
N LEU A 218 -0.13 -16.92 -2.20
CA LEU A 218 0.62 -18.09 -2.62
C LEU A 218 0.10 -19.41 -2.02
N HIS A 219 -0.56 -19.37 -0.85
CA HIS A 219 -0.98 -20.57 -0.13
C HIS A 219 -2.50 -20.63 0.05
N ARG A 220 -3.16 -21.42 -0.83
CA ARG A 220 -4.60 -21.76 -0.72
C ARG A 220 -4.97 -22.64 0.51
N ARG A 221 -4.05 -22.89 1.47
CA ARG A 221 -4.20 -23.92 2.52
C ARG A 221 -3.97 -23.42 3.95
N PHE A 222 -4.18 -22.16 4.28
CA PHE A 222 -4.25 -21.75 5.67
C PHE A 222 -5.73 -21.58 6.09
N ARG A 223 -6.35 -22.72 6.36
CA ARG A 223 -7.54 -22.87 7.21
C ARG A 223 -7.24 -23.79 8.35
#